data_2dfcaf8cd6c16010322027d543be4453
#
_entry.id   2dfcaf8cd6c16010322027d543be4453
#
_cell.length_a   1.000
_cell.length_b   1.000
_cell.length_c   1.000
_cell.angle_alpha   90.00
_cell.angle_beta   90.00
_cell.angle_gamma   90.00
#
_symmetry.space_group_name_H-M   'P 1'
#
loop_
_entity.id
_entity.type
_entity.pdbx_description
1 polymer ?
#
loop_
_entity_poly.entity_id
_entity_poly.type
_entity_poly.pdbx_seq_one_letter_code
_entity_poly.pdbx_strand_id
1 'polypeptide(L)'
;MSGSTMVDSPARAVRSFLAFDYGTKRVGVATGNTLMKLTQPLRTLALEGDARFKAIAALIEEWSPDALVIGVPFHPDGAAHDNTARARKFGRQLHGRFGLPVHEVDERYTTVDVESAGARDADSAAAALILEQFFREQE
;
A
#
# COMPACT_ATOMS: atom_id res chain seq x y z
N MET A 1 -30.60 -21.24 -5.16
CA MET A 1 -29.99 -20.92 -5.15
C MET A 1 -29.59 -20.83 -4.89
N SER A 2 -29.37 -20.55 -4.87
CA SER A 2 -28.55 -20.16 -4.77
C SER A 2 -28.01 -19.93 -4.47
N GLY A 3 -28.09 -20.00 -4.42
CA GLY A 3 -27.25 -19.49 -4.32
C GLY A 3 -26.91 -19.03 -4.03
N SER A 4 -26.93 -18.72 -4.18
CA SER A 4 -26.43 -18.03 -4.16
C SER A 4 -26.28 -17.54 -3.65
N THR A 5 -26.41 -17.29 -3.58
CA THR A 5 -26.10 -16.65 -3.30
C THR A 5 -25.51 -16.41 -2.79
N MET A 6 -25.40 -16.51 -2.63
CA MET A 6 -24.64 -16.14 -2.31
C MET A 6 -23.96 -15.69 -2.30
N VAL A 7 -24.17 -15.88 -2.43
CA VAL A 7 -23.26 -15.40 -2.59
C VAL A 7 -22.91 -14.32 -2.77
N ASP A 8 -23.25 -13.80 -3.01
CA ASP A 8 -22.85 -12.65 -3.18
C ASP A 8 -22.33 -12.10 -2.05
N SER A 9 -22.51 -12.50 -1.08
CA SER A 9 -21.81 -12.09 0.00
C SER A 9 -20.39 -12.11 -0.14
N PRO A 10 -19.84 -12.84 -1.02
CA PRO A 10 -18.41 -12.80 -1.16
C PRO A 10 -17.91 -11.42 -1.41
N ALA A 11 -18.71 -10.61 -1.99
CA ALA A 11 -18.28 -9.26 -2.21
C ALA A 11 -17.99 -8.56 -0.91
N ARG A 12 -18.57 -9.04 0.13
CA ARG A 12 -18.35 -8.45 1.43
C ARG A 12 -17.36 -9.25 2.23
N ALA A 13 -16.80 -10.25 1.60
CA ALA A 13 -15.77 -11.02 2.23
C ALA A 13 -14.56 -10.15 2.53
N VAL A 14 -13.68 -10.70 3.34
CA VAL A 14 -12.46 -10.02 3.70
C VAL A 14 -11.65 -9.71 2.46
N ARG A 15 -11.23 -8.46 2.35
CA ARG A 15 -10.32 -8.03 1.29
C ARG A 15 -8.97 -7.73 1.88
N SER A 16 -7.93 -8.11 1.17
CA SER A 16 -6.57 -7.91 1.63
C SER A 16 -5.85 -6.93 0.74
N PHE A 17 -4.83 -6.29 1.29
CA PHE A 17 -4.12 -5.22 0.62
C PHE A 17 -2.63 -5.30 0.90
N LEU A 18 -1.84 -4.87 -0.06
CA LEU A 18 -0.46 -4.50 0.16
C LEU A 18 -0.35 -2.99 -0.03
N ALA A 19 0.34 -2.34 0.87
CA ALA A 19 0.54 -0.90 0.81
C ALA A 19 2.02 -0.60 0.62
N PHE A 20 2.30 0.49 -0.10
CA PHE A 20 3.66 0.85 -0.45
C PHE A 20 3.93 2.30 -0.10
N ASP A 21 5.07 2.53 0.53
CA ASP A 21 5.61 3.87 0.74
C ASP A 21 6.75 4.04 -0.27
N TYR A 22 6.47 4.77 -1.33
CA TYR A 22 7.41 4.89 -2.45
C TYR A 22 8.61 5.77 -2.09
N GLY A 23 9.80 5.28 -2.39
CA GLY A 23 11.01 6.08 -2.40
C GLY A 23 11.83 5.72 -3.62
N THR A 24 12.72 6.62 -4.03
CA THR A 24 13.51 6.37 -5.24
C THR A 24 14.46 5.20 -5.04
N LYS A 25 14.98 5.01 -3.83
CA LYS A 25 15.94 3.95 -3.55
C LYS A 25 15.37 2.81 -2.73
N ARG A 26 14.30 3.06 -2.01
CA ARG A 26 13.68 2.07 -1.13
C ARG A 26 12.18 2.20 -1.20
N VAL A 27 11.50 1.08 -1.05
CA VAL A 27 10.04 1.06 -0.95
C VAL A 27 9.68 0.27 0.28
N GLY A 28 8.92 0.90 1.19
CA GLY A 28 8.37 0.20 2.33
C GLY A 28 7.12 -0.55 1.94
N VAL A 29 6.90 -1.72 2.54
CA VAL A 29 5.73 -2.55 2.22
C VAL A 29 5.06 -3.00 3.51
N ALA A 30 3.73 -2.95 3.52
CA ALA A 30 2.91 -3.41 4.62
C ALA A 30 1.70 -4.15 4.08
N THR A 31 1.07 -4.93 4.95
CA THR A 31 -0.15 -5.66 4.59
C THR A 31 -1.25 -5.41 5.62
N GLY A 32 -2.47 -5.69 5.24
CA GLY A 32 -3.62 -5.61 6.13
C GLY A 32 -4.87 -6.09 5.41
N ASN A 33 -5.97 -6.23 6.16
CA ASN A 33 -7.22 -6.65 5.57
C ASN A 33 -8.40 -5.95 6.24
N THR A 34 -9.56 -6.04 5.59
CA THR A 34 -10.74 -5.33 6.03
C THR A 34 -11.36 -5.90 7.29
N LEU A 35 -11.09 -7.18 7.58
CA LEU A 35 -11.67 -7.81 8.76
C LEU A 35 -11.01 -7.28 10.03
N MET A 36 -9.68 -7.35 10.07
CA MET A 36 -8.95 -6.93 11.26
C MET A 36 -8.77 -5.43 11.32
N LYS A 37 -8.68 -4.80 10.15
CA LYS A 37 -8.33 -3.37 10.02
C LYS A 37 -7.02 -3.03 10.71
N LEU A 38 -6.24 -4.06 11.01
CA LEU A 38 -4.89 -3.89 11.54
C LEU A 38 -3.91 -4.02 10.40
N THR A 39 -2.82 -3.29 10.52
CA THR A 39 -1.80 -3.31 9.49
C THR A 39 -0.51 -3.87 10.07
N GLN A 40 0.27 -4.49 9.21
CA GLN A 40 1.51 -5.13 9.61
C GLN A 40 2.61 -4.70 8.66
N PRO A 41 3.65 -4.03 9.16
CA PRO A 41 4.83 -3.77 8.34
C PRO A 41 5.46 -5.08 7.92
N LEU A 42 5.85 -5.19 6.65
CA LEU A 42 6.46 -6.42 6.16
C LEU A 42 7.96 -6.24 5.99
N ARG A 43 8.37 -5.35 5.11
CA ARG A 43 9.79 -5.14 4.85
C ARG A 43 10.01 -3.89 4.04
N THR A 44 11.25 -3.48 3.96
CA THR A 44 11.69 -2.42 3.07
C THR A 44 12.49 -3.06 1.95
N LEU A 45 12.15 -2.72 0.72
CA LEU A 45 12.84 -3.22 -0.47
C LEU A 45 13.86 -2.18 -0.89
N ALA A 46 15.12 -2.46 -0.64
CA ALA A 46 16.22 -1.56 -1.03
C ALA A 46 16.69 -1.94 -2.43
N LEU A 47 15.77 -1.90 -3.38
CA LEU A 47 15.97 -2.33 -4.75
C LEU A 47 15.38 -1.30 -5.70
N GLU A 48 15.94 -1.22 -6.89
CA GLU A 48 15.46 -0.30 -7.92
C GLU A 48 15.22 -1.09 -9.22
N GLY A 49 14.47 -0.47 -10.13
CA GLY A 49 14.24 -1.03 -11.46
C GLY A 49 13.57 -2.39 -11.44
N ASP A 50 14.00 -3.27 -12.33
CA ASP A 50 13.37 -4.58 -12.46
C ASP A 50 13.48 -5.42 -11.21
N ALA A 51 14.57 -5.30 -10.46
CA ALA A 51 14.75 -6.06 -9.24
C ALA A 51 13.66 -5.71 -8.21
N ARG A 52 13.29 -4.43 -8.16
CA ARG A 52 12.22 -3.97 -7.28
C ARG A 52 10.90 -4.65 -7.64
N PHE A 53 10.55 -4.65 -8.93
CA PHE A 53 9.28 -5.22 -9.36
C PHE A 53 9.25 -6.73 -9.22
N LYS A 54 10.40 -7.41 -9.37
CA LYS A 54 10.45 -8.84 -9.11
C LYS A 54 10.19 -9.14 -7.64
N ALA A 55 10.74 -8.34 -6.74
CA ALA A 55 10.49 -8.53 -5.31
C ALA A 55 9.03 -8.27 -4.97
N ILE A 56 8.44 -7.25 -5.59
CA ILE A 56 7.03 -6.95 -5.37
C ILE A 56 6.16 -8.09 -5.91
N ALA A 57 6.50 -8.65 -7.07
CA ALA A 57 5.76 -9.77 -7.62
C ALA A 57 5.76 -10.95 -6.65
N ALA A 58 6.89 -11.22 -6.00
CA ALA A 58 6.97 -12.30 -5.02
C ALA A 58 6.07 -12.04 -3.82
N LEU A 59 6.00 -10.79 -3.37
CA LEU A 59 5.12 -10.42 -2.27
C LEU A 59 3.65 -10.55 -2.66
N ILE A 60 3.30 -10.16 -3.88
CA ILE A 60 1.93 -10.31 -4.37
C ILE A 60 1.55 -11.78 -4.41
N GLU A 61 2.47 -12.63 -4.86
CA GLU A 61 2.20 -14.06 -4.90
C GLU A 61 2.04 -14.63 -3.49
N GLU A 62 2.89 -14.19 -2.58
CA GLU A 62 2.84 -14.68 -1.20
C GLU A 62 1.56 -14.26 -0.48
N TRP A 63 1.14 -13.01 -0.64
CA TRP A 63 0.05 -12.44 0.14
C TRP A 63 -1.27 -12.40 -0.59
N SER A 64 -1.28 -12.59 -1.91
CA SER A 64 -2.48 -12.63 -2.74
C SER A 64 -3.43 -11.46 -2.43
N PRO A 65 -2.96 -10.21 -2.51
CA PRO A 65 -3.83 -9.08 -2.18
C PRO A 65 -4.91 -8.89 -3.24
N ASP A 66 -6.02 -8.33 -2.80
CA ASP A 66 -7.11 -7.97 -3.71
C ASP A 66 -6.82 -6.63 -4.40
N ALA A 67 -6.08 -5.78 -3.74
CA ALA A 67 -5.74 -4.45 -4.27
C ALA A 67 -4.47 -3.95 -3.62
N LEU A 68 -3.92 -2.89 -4.22
CA LEU A 68 -2.70 -2.25 -3.73
C LEU A 68 -3.03 -0.83 -3.32
N VAL A 69 -2.26 -0.30 -2.37
CA VAL A 69 -2.42 1.07 -1.88
C VAL A 69 -1.06 1.73 -1.94
N ILE A 70 -1.00 2.96 -2.43
CA ILE A 70 0.25 3.73 -2.40
C ILE A 70 0.03 5.06 -1.71
N GLY A 71 1.03 5.52 -0.99
CA GLY A 71 1.03 6.86 -0.44
C GLY A 71 1.56 7.83 -1.48
N VAL A 72 0.90 8.97 -1.62
CA VAL A 72 1.30 10.01 -2.55
C VAL A 72 1.67 11.24 -1.75
N PRO A 73 2.94 11.68 -1.79
CA PRO A 73 3.36 12.82 -0.99
C PRO A 73 2.95 14.15 -1.64
N PHE A 74 2.62 15.11 -0.79
CA PHE A 74 2.37 16.50 -1.19
C PHE A 74 2.99 17.40 -0.15
N HIS A 75 3.23 18.64 -0.51
CA HIS A 75 3.59 19.65 0.47
C HIS A 75 2.39 19.92 1.39
N PRO A 76 2.62 20.44 2.60
CA PRO A 76 1.51 20.68 3.52
C PRO A 76 0.41 21.56 2.96
N ASP A 77 0.73 22.48 2.04
CA ASP A 77 -0.26 23.34 1.42
C ASP A 77 -1.01 22.69 0.26
N GLY A 78 -0.71 21.43 -0.04
CA GLY A 78 -1.36 20.71 -1.12
C GLY A 78 -0.64 20.79 -2.45
N ALA A 79 0.42 21.58 -2.55
CA ALA A 79 1.18 21.66 -3.79
C ALA A 79 1.96 20.36 -4.03
N ALA A 80 2.19 20.04 -5.31
CA ALA A 80 2.90 18.83 -5.67
C ALA A 80 4.33 18.86 -5.12
N HIS A 81 4.71 17.75 -4.51
CA HIS A 81 6.07 17.49 -4.06
C HIS A 81 6.87 16.93 -5.22
N ASP A 82 8.21 16.94 -5.11
CA ASP A 82 9.05 16.35 -6.14
C ASP A 82 8.69 14.89 -6.39
N ASN A 83 8.29 14.16 -5.36
CA ASN A 83 7.96 12.75 -5.48
C ASN A 83 6.49 12.47 -5.77
N THR A 84 5.64 13.49 -5.89
CA THR A 84 4.22 13.27 -6.17
C THR A 84 4.04 12.54 -7.50
N ALA A 85 4.64 13.06 -8.57
CA ALA A 85 4.52 12.46 -9.89
C ALA A 85 5.20 11.09 -9.94
N ARG A 86 6.32 10.94 -9.22
CA ARG A 86 7.04 9.66 -9.20
C ARG A 86 6.23 8.59 -8.51
N ALA A 87 5.59 8.92 -7.40
CA ALA A 87 4.74 7.96 -6.69
C ALA A 87 3.55 7.56 -7.54
N ARG A 88 2.94 8.51 -8.23
CA ARG A 88 1.81 8.19 -9.11
C ARG A 88 2.24 7.33 -10.30
N LYS A 89 3.42 7.60 -10.84
CA LYS A 89 3.96 6.77 -11.91
C LYS A 89 4.18 5.34 -11.40
N PHE A 90 4.73 5.21 -10.21
CA PHE A 90 4.93 3.91 -9.59
C PHE A 90 3.59 3.17 -9.46
N GLY A 91 2.55 3.86 -9.02
CA GLY A 91 1.21 3.26 -8.94
C GLY A 91 0.71 2.77 -10.27
N ARG A 92 0.90 3.57 -11.34
CA ARG A 92 0.49 3.15 -12.68
C ARG A 92 1.29 1.94 -13.15
N GLN A 93 2.58 1.88 -12.81
CA GLN A 93 3.41 0.73 -13.15
C GLN A 93 2.95 -0.53 -12.41
N LEU A 94 2.58 -0.39 -11.15
CA LEU A 94 2.04 -1.53 -10.39
C LEU A 94 0.76 -2.03 -11.03
N HIS A 95 -0.14 -1.12 -11.38
CA HIS A 95 -1.39 -1.52 -12.02
C HIS A 95 -1.13 -2.20 -13.36
N GLY A 96 -0.26 -1.63 -14.17
CA GLY A 96 0.02 -2.18 -15.49
C GLY A 96 0.71 -3.53 -15.45
N ARG A 97 1.59 -3.73 -14.46
CA ARG A 97 2.34 -4.98 -14.36
C ARG A 97 1.54 -6.11 -13.73
N PHE A 98 0.72 -5.79 -12.75
CA PHE A 98 0.09 -6.83 -11.92
C PHE A 98 -1.42 -6.93 -12.09
N GLY A 99 -2.03 -5.98 -12.78
CA GLY A 99 -3.45 -6.04 -13.05
C GLY A 99 -4.36 -5.84 -11.85
N LEU A 100 -3.81 -5.39 -10.72
CA LEU A 100 -4.57 -5.17 -9.51
C LEU A 100 -4.98 -3.70 -9.41
N PRO A 101 -6.13 -3.40 -8.79
CA PRO A 101 -6.47 -2.01 -8.51
C PRO A 101 -5.43 -1.37 -7.61
N VAL A 102 -5.15 -0.09 -7.84
CA VAL A 102 -4.22 0.67 -7.03
C VAL A 102 -4.94 1.90 -6.52
N HIS A 103 -4.96 2.06 -5.20
CA HIS A 103 -5.60 3.20 -4.54
C HIS A 103 -4.53 4.14 -4.03
N GLU A 104 -4.79 5.43 -4.12
CA GLU A 104 -3.86 6.45 -3.64
C GLU A 104 -4.33 7.00 -2.30
N VAL A 105 -3.38 7.26 -1.42
CA VAL A 105 -3.63 7.92 -0.14
C VAL A 105 -2.73 9.13 -0.06
N ASP A 106 -3.30 10.28 0.28
CA ASP A 106 -2.53 11.50 0.47
C ASP A 106 -1.74 11.39 1.76
N GLU A 107 -0.42 11.33 1.66
CA GLU A 107 0.43 11.13 2.83
C GLU A 107 0.37 12.26 3.84
N ARG A 108 -0.15 13.43 3.47
CA ARG A 108 -0.29 14.51 4.45
C ARG A 108 -1.17 14.13 5.62
N TYR A 109 -2.06 13.14 5.42
CA TYR A 109 -3.01 12.74 6.46
C TYR A 109 -2.54 11.54 7.27
N THR A 110 -1.35 11.02 6.98
CA THR A 110 -0.79 9.95 7.79
C THR A 110 0.11 10.56 8.86
N THR A 111 0.08 9.97 10.04
CA THR A 111 0.95 10.40 11.13
C THR A 111 2.12 9.44 11.21
N VAL A 112 3.32 9.97 11.02
CA VAL A 112 4.52 9.16 11.12
C VAL A 112 5.14 9.40 12.48
N ASP A 113 5.19 8.35 13.29
CA ASP A 113 5.88 8.38 14.57
C ASP A 113 7.12 7.51 14.41
N VAL A 114 8.21 8.16 14.03
CA VAL A 114 9.44 7.45 13.74
C VAL A 114 9.96 6.72 14.96
N GLU A 115 9.78 7.32 16.14
CA GLU A 115 10.30 6.71 17.36
C GLU A 115 9.56 5.43 17.70
N SER A 116 8.22 5.44 17.62
CA SER A 116 7.48 4.24 17.94
C SER A 116 7.60 3.21 16.83
N ALA A 117 7.87 3.66 15.60
CA ALA A 117 8.03 2.73 14.48
C ALA A 117 9.37 2.00 14.55
N GLY A 118 10.35 2.57 15.25
CA GLY A 118 11.67 2.01 15.28
C GLY A 118 12.50 2.41 14.09
N ALA A 119 13.75 2.69 14.32
CA ALA A 119 14.61 3.21 13.27
C ALA A 119 14.90 2.19 12.18
N ARG A 120 14.83 0.91 12.53
CA ARG A 120 15.32 -0.12 11.66
C ARG A 120 14.49 -0.32 10.40
N ASP A 121 13.19 -0.08 10.50
CA ASP A 121 12.31 -0.37 9.38
C ASP A 121 11.24 0.71 9.27
N ALA A 122 11.69 1.95 9.21
CA ALA A 122 10.78 3.10 9.16
C ALA A 122 9.94 3.11 7.89
N ASP A 123 10.50 2.61 6.77
CA ASP A 123 9.78 2.63 5.51
C ASP A 123 8.58 1.69 5.53
N SER A 124 8.73 0.49 6.06
CA SER A 124 7.59 -0.42 6.15
C SER A 124 6.59 0.05 7.19
N ALA A 125 7.05 0.68 8.27
CA ALA A 125 6.14 1.27 9.24
C ALA A 125 5.33 2.40 8.60
N ALA A 126 5.96 3.22 7.76
CA ALA A 126 5.24 4.27 7.03
C ALA A 126 4.21 3.67 6.09
N ALA A 127 4.53 2.57 5.42
CA ALA A 127 3.56 1.88 4.57
C ALA A 127 2.37 1.40 5.37
N ALA A 128 2.59 0.90 6.58
CA ALA A 128 1.50 0.48 7.46
C ALA A 128 0.60 1.65 7.82
N LEU A 129 1.17 2.82 8.08
CA LEU A 129 0.38 4.01 8.39
C LEU A 129 -0.43 4.47 7.18
N ILE A 130 0.12 4.37 5.98
CA ILE A 130 -0.61 4.66 4.75
C ILE A 130 -1.83 3.74 4.65
N LEU A 131 -1.65 2.46 4.92
CA LEU A 131 -2.75 1.50 4.85
C LEU A 131 -3.80 1.79 5.92
N GLU A 132 -3.38 2.16 7.13
CA GLU A 132 -4.32 2.55 8.17
C GLU A 132 -5.17 3.74 7.72
N GLN A 133 -4.55 4.72 7.09
CA GLN A 133 -5.28 5.88 6.59
C GLN A 133 -6.28 5.44 5.51
N PHE A 134 -5.87 4.53 4.63
CA PHE A 134 -6.77 4.02 3.61
C PHE A 134 -8.02 3.39 4.26
N PHE A 135 -7.82 2.57 5.30
CA PHE A 135 -8.95 1.95 5.98
C PHE A 135 -9.87 3.00 6.61
N ARG A 136 -9.30 4.05 7.20
CA ARG A 136 -10.12 5.11 7.79
C ARG A 136 -10.95 5.83 6.73
N GLU A 137 -10.40 6.01 5.55
CA GLU A 137 -11.11 6.70 4.46
C GLU A 137 -12.23 5.87 3.87
N GLN A 138 -12.20 4.56 4.08
CA GLN A 138 -13.24 3.67 3.58
C GLN A 138 -14.41 3.52 4.54
N GLU A 139 -14.29 4.06 5.73
CA GLU A 139 -15.37 3.96 6.71
C GLU A 139 -16.51 4.91 6.44
#